data_1e187b4399d1c19d1610ae5490c743f3
#
_entry.id   1e187b4399d1c19d1610ae5490c743f3
#
_cell.length_a   1.000
_cell.length_b   1.000
_cell.length_c   1.000
_cell.angle_alpha   90.00
_cell.angle_beta   90.00
_cell.angle_gamma   90.00
#
_symmetry.space_group_name_H-M   'P 1'
#
loop_
_entity.id
_entity.type
_entity.pdbx_description
1 polymer ?
#
loop_
_entity_poly.entity_id
_entity_poly.type
_entity_poly.pdbx_seq_one_letter_code
_entity_poly.pdbx_strand_id
1 'polypeptide(L)'
;MIPDPAPTIRQLLAFYLEAGVDCALADEPVNRLSDPEVAPAAPAVVLAQPARMVNAALPAVRGEPAPAPDAVIASARDAARTAPTLAALRALLENFDGCALKNTATQLVFADGNPAARIMFVGEAPGRDEDIEGLPFVGRSGKLLDRMIGAIGLDRSKAYIANVIPWRPPGNRTPTPQETQICLPFIQRQIELVDPDVLVTLGNPSTQTLLGTREGIMRTRGKWQDYDTGTRTIRALATFHPAYLLRSPSYKRMAWQDLRAIAKALEEKTSS
;
A
#
# COMPACT_ATOMS: atom_id res chain seq x y z
N MET A 1 -19.75 49.79 -6.18
CA MET A 1 -19.42 48.37 -6.24
C MET A 1 -18.49 48.22 -7.44
N ILE A 2 -17.17 48.10 -7.21
CA ILE A 2 -16.16 47.93 -8.26
C ILE A 2 -16.21 46.46 -8.68
N PRO A 3 -16.43 46.09 -9.96
CA PRO A 3 -16.42 44.68 -10.36
C PRO A 3 -15.00 44.11 -10.14
N ASP A 4 -14.97 42.90 -9.59
CA ASP A 4 -13.75 42.12 -9.38
C ASP A 4 -12.98 42.00 -10.72
N PRO A 5 -11.67 42.26 -10.77
CA PRO A 5 -10.93 42.12 -12.01
C PRO A 5 -10.94 40.69 -12.49
N ALA A 6 -11.18 40.47 -13.80
CA ALA A 6 -11.15 39.16 -14.40
C ALA A 6 -9.86 38.41 -14.06
N PRO A 7 -9.92 37.12 -13.74
CA PRO A 7 -8.75 36.35 -13.35
C PRO A 7 -7.70 36.32 -14.48
N THR A 8 -6.45 36.45 -14.12
CA THR A 8 -5.34 36.37 -15.07
C THR A 8 -5.20 34.93 -15.60
N ILE A 9 -4.62 34.78 -16.80
CA ILE A 9 -4.36 33.44 -17.41
C ILE A 9 -3.61 32.53 -16.42
N ARG A 10 -2.68 33.09 -15.64
CA ARG A 10 -1.92 32.32 -14.65
C ARG A 10 -2.80 31.82 -13.49
N GLN A 11 -3.77 32.60 -13.05
CA GLN A 11 -4.73 32.21 -12.02
C GLN A 11 -5.72 31.14 -12.54
N LEU A 12 -6.14 31.29 -13.80
CA LEU A 12 -6.97 30.28 -14.47
C LEU A 12 -6.24 28.95 -14.63
N LEU A 13 -4.99 28.93 -15.07
CA LEU A 13 -4.18 27.73 -15.20
C LEU A 13 -3.93 27.07 -13.84
N ALA A 14 -3.63 27.86 -12.79
CA ALA A 14 -3.49 27.34 -11.43
C ALA A 14 -4.79 26.68 -10.93
N PHE A 15 -5.93 27.31 -11.17
CA PHE A 15 -7.25 26.75 -10.83
C PHE A 15 -7.51 25.40 -11.53
N TYR A 16 -7.22 25.29 -12.82
CA TYR A 16 -7.41 24.03 -13.55
C TYR A 16 -6.46 22.93 -13.07
N LEU A 17 -5.20 23.25 -12.74
CA LEU A 17 -4.25 22.33 -12.14
C LEU A 17 -4.72 21.83 -10.77
N GLU A 18 -5.23 22.72 -9.92
CA GLU A 18 -5.80 22.35 -8.62
C GLU A 18 -7.10 21.52 -8.75
N ALA A 19 -7.88 21.78 -9.80
CA ALA A 19 -9.07 21.01 -10.13
C ALA A 19 -8.76 19.62 -10.74
N GLY A 20 -7.47 19.31 -11.00
CA GLY A 20 -7.04 18.01 -11.53
C GLY A 20 -7.17 17.89 -13.06
N VAL A 21 -7.27 19.02 -13.78
CA VAL A 21 -7.26 19.04 -15.25
C VAL A 21 -5.82 19.03 -15.73
N ASP A 22 -5.38 17.92 -16.28
CA ASP A 22 -3.99 17.66 -16.72
C ASP A 22 -3.81 17.70 -18.24
N CYS A 23 -4.89 17.90 -19.00
CA CYS A 23 -4.83 18.01 -20.46
C CYS A 23 -5.81 19.07 -21.00
N ALA A 24 -5.43 19.75 -22.07
CA ALA A 24 -6.31 20.62 -22.84
C ALA A 24 -7.15 19.77 -23.79
N LEU A 25 -8.47 19.90 -23.71
CA LEU A 25 -9.38 19.31 -24.69
C LEU A 25 -9.57 20.28 -25.86
N ALA A 26 -9.57 19.75 -27.09
CA ALA A 26 -9.96 20.51 -28.28
C ALA A 26 -11.49 20.70 -28.31
N ASP A 27 -11.97 21.77 -28.96
CA ASP A 27 -13.40 22.08 -29.07
C ASP A 27 -14.18 21.02 -29.86
N GLU A 28 -13.49 20.18 -30.65
CA GLU A 28 -14.07 19.05 -31.35
C GLU A 28 -13.47 17.73 -30.87
N PRO A 29 -14.28 16.64 -30.76
CA PRO A 29 -13.80 15.35 -30.35
C PRO A 29 -12.90 14.74 -31.42
N VAL A 30 -11.62 14.44 -31.07
CA VAL A 30 -10.67 13.77 -31.95
C VAL A 30 -10.82 12.27 -31.80
N ASN A 31 -11.20 11.58 -32.87
CA ASN A 31 -11.25 10.12 -32.92
C ASN A 31 -9.84 9.55 -33.17
N ARG A 32 -9.12 9.26 -32.09
CA ARG A 32 -7.76 8.67 -32.18
C ARG A 32 -7.71 7.21 -32.63
N LEU A 33 -8.86 6.57 -32.83
CA LEU A 33 -8.96 5.22 -33.38
C LEU A 33 -9.02 5.23 -34.93
N SER A 34 -9.25 6.38 -35.52
CA SER A 34 -9.31 6.58 -36.98
C SER A 34 -8.24 7.52 -37.51
N ASP A 35 -7.18 7.81 -36.72
CA ASP A 35 -6.05 8.59 -37.23
C ASP A 35 -5.37 7.82 -38.36
N PRO A 36 -5.48 8.28 -39.63
CA PRO A 36 -4.71 7.70 -40.69
C PRO A 36 -3.28 8.21 -40.55
N GLU A 37 -2.40 7.28 -40.25
CA GLU A 37 -1.03 7.37 -40.76
C GLU A 37 -0.15 8.53 -40.18
N VAL A 38 0.63 8.18 -39.21
CA VAL A 38 1.98 8.79 -39.10
C VAL A 38 2.65 8.61 -40.44
N ALA A 39 2.73 9.67 -41.25
CA ALA A 39 3.43 9.65 -42.53
C ALA A 39 4.85 9.10 -42.32
N PRO A 40 5.32 8.19 -43.16
CA PRO A 40 6.65 7.65 -43.03
C PRO A 40 7.66 8.79 -43.16
N ALA A 41 8.56 8.89 -42.20
CA ALA A 41 9.66 9.85 -42.21
C ALA A 41 10.38 9.78 -43.57
N ALA A 42 10.66 10.95 -44.18
CA ALA A 42 11.39 11.09 -45.42
C ALA A 42 12.68 10.24 -45.38
N PRO A 43 13.09 9.66 -46.53
CA PRO A 43 14.23 8.76 -46.58
C PRO A 43 15.50 9.50 -46.12
N ALA A 44 16.11 8.97 -45.06
CA ALA A 44 17.38 9.44 -44.56
C ALA A 44 18.43 9.34 -45.67
N VAL A 45 19.12 10.45 -45.93
CA VAL A 45 20.28 10.52 -46.82
C VAL A 45 21.29 9.45 -46.37
N VAL A 46 21.58 8.50 -47.25
CA VAL A 46 22.59 7.47 -47.01
C VAL A 46 23.96 8.16 -47.05
N LEU A 47 24.48 8.52 -45.89
CA LEU A 47 25.89 8.81 -45.73
C LEU A 47 26.66 7.50 -45.73
N ALA A 48 27.66 7.43 -46.63
CA ALA A 48 28.53 6.29 -46.83
C ALA A 48 29.06 5.73 -45.49
N GLN A 49 28.95 4.42 -45.33
CA GLN A 49 29.47 3.67 -44.18
C GLN A 49 31.00 3.80 -44.11
N PRO A 50 31.58 4.27 -43.01
CA PRO A 50 33.00 3.98 -42.74
C PRO A 50 33.16 2.49 -42.38
N ALA A 51 34.30 1.96 -42.75
CA ALA A 51 34.68 0.55 -42.66
C ALA A 51 34.33 -0.12 -41.35
N ARG A 52 33.85 -1.34 -41.45
CA ARG A 52 33.54 -2.35 -40.44
C ARG A 52 34.64 -2.44 -39.38
N MET A 53 34.51 -1.73 -38.29
CA MET A 53 35.27 -2.00 -37.09
C MET A 53 34.70 -3.30 -36.48
N VAL A 54 35.58 -4.30 -36.41
CA VAL A 54 35.31 -5.56 -35.70
C VAL A 54 34.94 -5.23 -34.27
N ASN A 55 33.66 -5.33 -33.97
CA ASN A 55 33.15 -5.14 -32.62
C ASN A 55 33.68 -6.32 -31.77
N ALA A 56 34.77 -6.11 -31.04
CA ALA A 56 35.16 -7.03 -30.01
C ALA A 56 33.98 -7.10 -29.05
N ALA A 57 33.29 -8.22 -29.03
CA ALA A 57 32.21 -8.49 -28.08
C ALA A 57 32.75 -8.30 -26.68
N LEU A 58 32.30 -7.23 -26.01
CA LEU A 58 32.46 -7.11 -24.58
C LEU A 58 31.87 -8.39 -23.97
N PRO A 59 32.55 -9.04 -23.03
CA PRO A 59 32.00 -10.22 -22.38
C PRO A 59 30.66 -9.80 -21.75
N ALA A 60 29.57 -10.41 -22.25
CA ALA A 60 28.28 -10.28 -21.60
C ALA A 60 28.47 -10.73 -20.14
N VAL A 61 28.41 -9.78 -19.22
CA VAL A 61 28.26 -10.11 -17.80
C VAL A 61 26.95 -10.88 -17.73
N ARG A 62 27.06 -12.21 -17.67
CA ARG A 62 25.93 -13.07 -17.32
C ARG A 62 25.58 -12.74 -15.88
N GLY A 63 24.69 -11.76 -15.70
CA GLY A 63 24.02 -11.62 -14.41
C GLY A 63 23.39 -12.98 -14.08
N GLU A 64 23.56 -13.43 -12.87
CA GLU A 64 22.85 -14.62 -12.41
C GLU A 64 21.34 -14.47 -12.77
N PRO A 65 20.71 -15.53 -13.30
CA PRO A 65 19.30 -15.46 -13.62
C PRO A 65 18.54 -15.07 -12.37
N ALA A 66 17.66 -14.06 -12.48
CA ALA A 66 16.82 -13.65 -11.35
C ALA A 66 16.13 -14.90 -10.77
N PRO A 67 16.14 -15.07 -9.43
CA PRO A 67 15.58 -16.26 -8.81
C PRO A 67 14.08 -16.40 -9.18
N ALA A 68 13.64 -17.63 -9.37
CA ALA A 68 12.24 -17.93 -9.67
C ALA A 68 11.33 -17.33 -8.57
N PRO A 69 10.14 -16.79 -8.90
CA PRO A 69 9.24 -16.17 -7.95
C PRO A 69 8.95 -17.02 -6.70
N ASP A 70 8.76 -18.31 -6.88
CA ASP A 70 8.50 -19.25 -5.78
C ASP A 70 9.70 -19.39 -4.84
N ALA A 71 10.93 -19.33 -5.36
CA ALA A 71 12.15 -19.37 -4.55
C ALA A 71 12.28 -18.10 -3.69
N VAL A 72 11.88 -16.93 -4.21
CA VAL A 72 11.88 -15.67 -3.44
C VAL A 72 10.84 -15.73 -2.32
N ILE A 73 9.63 -16.25 -2.59
CA ILE A 73 8.58 -16.41 -1.57
C ILE A 73 9.03 -17.38 -0.49
N ALA A 74 9.65 -18.49 -0.85
CA ALA A 74 10.21 -19.45 0.11
C ALA A 74 11.30 -18.80 0.98
N SER A 75 12.23 -18.07 0.37
CA SER A 75 13.26 -17.32 1.09
C SER A 75 12.67 -16.28 2.05
N ALA A 76 11.64 -15.54 1.61
CA ALA A 76 10.95 -14.57 2.47
C ALA A 76 10.30 -15.26 3.69
N ARG A 77 9.70 -16.42 3.49
CA ARG A 77 9.06 -17.21 4.56
C ARG A 77 10.11 -17.71 5.56
N ASP A 78 11.21 -18.27 5.07
CA ASP A 78 12.28 -18.76 5.93
C ASP A 78 12.92 -17.61 6.70
N ALA A 79 13.23 -16.49 6.06
CA ALA A 79 13.76 -15.30 6.71
C ALA A 79 12.82 -14.78 7.81
N ALA A 80 11.52 -14.62 7.51
CA ALA A 80 10.55 -14.14 8.50
C ALA A 80 10.46 -15.04 9.73
N ARG A 81 10.48 -16.36 9.54
CA ARG A 81 10.41 -17.34 10.63
C ARG A 81 11.63 -17.30 11.58
N THR A 82 12.79 -16.89 11.09
CA THR A 82 14.01 -16.81 11.93
C THR A 82 14.04 -15.60 12.85
N ALA A 83 13.19 -14.58 12.62
CA ALA A 83 13.16 -13.38 13.44
C ALA A 83 12.54 -13.65 14.82
N PRO A 84 13.31 -13.56 15.93
CA PRO A 84 12.77 -13.81 17.26
C PRO A 84 12.02 -12.60 17.85
N THR A 85 12.22 -11.41 17.30
CA THR A 85 11.64 -10.13 17.78
C THR A 85 11.25 -9.23 16.62
N LEU A 86 10.41 -8.22 16.88
CA LEU A 86 10.05 -7.19 15.91
C LEU A 86 11.27 -6.41 15.41
N ALA A 87 12.24 -6.15 16.27
CA ALA A 87 13.49 -5.48 15.88
C ALA A 87 14.32 -6.34 14.92
N ALA A 88 14.44 -7.63 15.18
CA ALA A 88 15.11 -8.57 14.28
C ALA A 88 14.36 -8.70 12.94
N LEU A 89 13.02 -8.75 12.95
CA LEU A 89 12.20 -8.78 11.76
C LEU A 89 12.36 -7.52 10.91
N ARG A 90 12.43 -6.34 11.55
CA ARG A 90 12.71 -5.08 10.87
C ARG A 90 14.08 -5.10 10.19
N ALA A 91 15.13 -5.50 10.92
CA ALA A 91 16.48 -5.59 10.37
C ALA A 91 16.57 -6.58 9.18
N LEU A 92 15.84 -7.69 9.24
CA LEU A 92 15.73 -8.62 8.11
C LEU A 92 15.06 -7.96 6.89
N LEU A 93 13.98 -7.22 7.07
CA LEU A 93 13.31 -6.50 5.98
C LEU A 93 14.21 -5.41 5.38
N GLU A 94 14.94 -4.65 6.20
CA GLU A 94 15.90 -3.63 5.73
C GLU A 94 16.98 -4.24 4.81
N ASN A 95 17.34 -5.49 5.02
CA ASN A 95 18.35 -6.21 4.22
C ASN A 95 17.75 -7.17 3.18
N PHE A 96 16.43 -7.30 3.09
CA PHE A 96 15.77 -8.21 2.16
C PHE A 96 15.63 -7.59 0.78
N ASP A 97 16.26 -8.20 -0.23
CA ASP A 97 16.30 -7.69 -1.62
C ASP A 97 15.34 -8.42 -2.56
N GLY A 98 14.53 -9.36 -2.04
CA GLY A 98 13.60 -10.16 -2.86
C GLY A 98 12.37 -9.40 -3.38
N CYS A 99 12.07 -8.19 -2.89
CA CYS A 99 10.94 -7.39 -3.33
C CYS A 99 11.39 -6.15 -4.10
N ALA A 100 11.02 -6.05 -5.38
CA ALA A 100 11.41 -4.93 -6.25
C ALA A 100 10.89 -3.57 -5.74
N LEU A 101 9.82 -3.54 -4.93
CA LEU A 101 9.30 -2.30 -4.35
C LEU A 101 10.31 -1.60 -3.44
N LYS A 102 11.21 -2.34 -2.79
CA LYS A 102 12.27 -1.76 -1.98
C LYS A 102 13.15 -0.79 -2.77
N ASN A 103 13.43 -1.10 -4.04
CA ASN A 103 14.31 -0.28 -4.89
C ASN A 103 13.64 1.02 -5.36
N THR A 104 12.32 1.13 -5.25
CA THR A 104 11.54 2.29 -5.70
C THR A 104 10.94 3.10 -4.57
N ALA A 105 10.92 2.56 -3.36
CA ALA A 105 10.50 3.25 -2.15
C ALA A 105 11.65 4.09 -1.58
N THR A 106 11.31 5.16 -0.87
CA THR A 106 12.27 6.02 -0.18
C THR A 106 12.84 5.31 1.03
N GLN A 107 11.98 4.60 1.78
CA GLN A 107 12.39 3.86 2.97
C GLN A 107 11.38 2.76 3.34
N LEU A 108 11.77 1.93 4.29
CA LEU A 108 10.93 0.91 4.90
C LEU A 108 9.88 1.55 5.82
N VAL A 109 8.61 1.29 5.58
CA VAL A 109 7.48 1.65 6.46
C VAL A 109 7.09 0.40 7.25
N PHE A 110 7.74 0.17 8.38
CA PHE A 110 7.60 -1.08 9.12
C PHE A 110 6.33 -1.12 9.96
N ALA A 111 6.21 -0.25 10.94
CA ALA A 111 5.07 -0.15 11.83
C ALA A 111 5.13 1.14 12.66
N ASP A 112 4.02 1.43 13.35
CA ASP A 112 3.91 2.47 14.38
C ASP A 112 3.00 2.00 15.51
N GLY A 113 3.17 2.60 16.69
CA GLY A 113 2.38 2.31 17.87
C GLY A 113 3.07 1.38 18.87
N ASN A 114 2.27 0.69 19.68
CA ASN A 114 2.76 -0.10 20.81
C ASN A 114 2.95 -1.58 20.41
N PRO A 115 4.17 -2.13 20.49
CA PRO A 115 4.42 -3.54 20.21
C PRO A 115 3.69 -4.54 21.12
N ALA A 116 3.26 -4.09 22.32
CA ALA A 116 2.47 -4.89 23.26
C ALA A 116 0.97 -4.56 23.21
N ALA A 117 0.49 -3.98 22.11
CA ALA A 117 -0.91 -3.60 21.97
C ALA A 117 -1.81 -4.82 21.82
N ARG A 118 -2.97 -4.77 22.47
CA ARG A 118 -4.02 -5.80 22.35
C ARG A 118 -4.78 -5.74 21.03
N ILE A 119 -4.57 -4.69 20.22
CA ILE A 119 -5.20 -4.52 18.90
C ILE A 119 -4.17 -4.13 17.87
N MET A 120 -4.29 -4.76 16.69
CA MET A 120 -3.44 -4.47 15.55
C MET A 120 -4.29 -4.08 14.34
N PHE A 121 -3.95 -2.97 13.69
CA PHE A 121 -4.55 -2.50 12.44
C PHE A 121 -3.59 -2.73 11.28
N VAL A 122 -4.08 -3.37 10.20
CA VAL A 122 -3.26 -3.68 9.03
C VAL A 122 -3.92 -3.16 7.76
N GLY A 123 -3.24 -2.22 7.10
CA GLY A 123 -3.60 -1.68 5.79
C GLY A 123 -2.97 -2.46 4.62
N GLU A 124 -3.06 -1.92 3.42
CA GLU A 124 -2.53 -2.53 2.18
C GLU A 124 -1.04 -2.20 1.99
N ALA A 125 -0.72 -0.93 1.80
CA ALA A 125 0.62 -0.45 1.48
C ALA A 125 0.77 1.04 1.87
N PRO A 126 2.00 1.55 2.04
CA PRO A 126 2.25 2.95 2.31
C PRO A 126 1.90 3.84 1.12
N GLY A 127 1.43 5.06 1.42
CA GLY A 127 1.34 6.17 0.47
C GLY A 127 2.61 7.01 0.45
N ARG A 128 2.53 8.19 -0.20
CA ARG A 128 3.65 9.10 -0.35
C ARG A 128 4.15 9.65 1.00
N ASP A 129 3.22 10.08 1.84
CA ASP A 129 3.59 10.71 3.12
C ASP A 129 4.24 9.68 4.04
N GLU A 130 3.72 8.45 4.05
CA GLU A 130 4.25 7.32 4.79
C GLU A 130 5.65 6.92 4.32
N ASP A 131 5.90 6.94 3.00
CA ASP A 131 7.19 6.64 2.38
C ASP A 131 8.27 7.68 2.73
N ILE A 132 7.87 8.95 2.92
CA ILE A 132 8.75 10.05 3.32
C ILE A 132 9.06 9.97 4.83
N GLU A 133 8.04 9.70 5.66
CA GLU A 133 8.18 9.70 7.12
C GLU A 133 8.67 8.36 7.68
N GLY A 134 8.56 7.26 6.92
CA GLY A 134 8.90 5.91 7.38
C GLY A 134 7.91 5.31 8.37
N LEU A 135 6.74 5.93 8.54
CA LEU A 135 5.70 5.51 9.47
C LEU A 135 4.38 5.26 8.74
N PRO A 136 3.61 4.21 9.12
CA PRO A 136 2.33 3.92 8.50
C PRO A 136 1.24 4.92 8.93
N PHE A 137 0.34 5.23 8.00
CA PHE A 137 -0.84 6.04 8.26
C PHE A 137 -0.55 7.43 8.86
N VAL A 138 0.38 8.18 8.26
CA VAL A 138 0.70 9.57 8.66
C VAL A 138 0.00 10.62 7.78
N GLY A 139 -0.37 10.27 6.55
CA GLY A 139 -1.07 11.14 5.62
C GLY A 139 -2.54 11.40 6.00
N ARG A 140 -3.31 11.95 5.06
CA ARG A 140 -4.74 12.27 5.28
C ARG A 140 -5.58 11.07 5.75
N SER A 141 -5.31 9.89 5.23
CA SER A 141 -5.97 8.65 5.65
C SER A 141 -5.61 8.25 7.07
N GLY A 142 -4.36 8.45 7.46
CA GLY A 142 -3.88 8.19 8.81
C GLY A 142 -4.51 9.12 9.83
N LYS A 143 -4.61 10.41 9.54
CA LYS A 143 -5.33 11.38 10.40
C LYS A 143 -6.80 11.01 10.60
N LEU A 144 -7.44 10.37 9.61
CA LEU A 144 -8.79 9.84 9.82
C LEU A 144 -8.74 8.56 10.69
N LEU A 145 -7.78 7.66 10.49
CA LEU A 145 -7.60 6.49 11.35
C LEU A 145 -7.42 6.90 12.81
N ASP A 146 -6.57 7.90 13.10
CA ASP A 146 -6.37 8.41 14.46
C ASP A 146 -7.67 8.90 15.09
N ARG A 147 -8.53 9.58 14.33
CA ARG A 147 -9.86 10.00 14.80
C ARG A 147 -10.80 8.80 15.02
N MET A 148 -10.71 7.79 14.15
CA MET A 148 -11.53 6.58 14.26
C MET A 148 -11.17 5.79 15.53
N ILE A 149 -9.89 5.54 15.77
CA ILE A 149 -9.45 4.84 17.00
C ILE A 149 -9.67 5.70 18.24
N GLY A 150 -9.47 7.03 18.16
CA GLY A 150 -9.77 7.96 19.25
C GLY A 150 -11.23 7.96 19.67
N ALA A 151 -12.17 7.77 18.73
CA ALA A 151 -13.60 7.69 19.02
C ALA A 151 -14.02 6.44 19.83
N ILE A 152 -13.14 5.43 19.93
CA ILE A 152 -13.32 4.23 20.79
C ILE A 152 -12.33 4.18 21.96
N GLY A 153 -11.74 5.33 22.34
CA GLY A 153 -10.87 5.45 23.52
C GLY A 153 -9.46 4.89 23.32
N LEU A 154 -9.04 4.66 22.08
CA LEU A 154 -7.71 4.22 21.71
C LEU A 154 -6.90 5.37 21.09
N ASP A 155 -5.59 5.21 21.15
CA ASP A 155 -4.62 6.02 20.43
C ASP A 155 -3.45 5.14 19.94
N ARG A 156 -2.44 5.71 19.30
CA ARG A 156 -1.28 4.95 18.81
C ARG A 156 -0.48 4.28 19.94
N SER A 157 -0.54 4.78 21.18
CA SER A 157 0.12 4.13 22.32
C SER A 157 -0.58 2.85 22.78
N LYS A 158 -1.84 2.64 22.36
CA LYS A 158 -2.68 1.48 22.69
C LYS A 158 -2.97 0.57 21.51
N ALA A 159 -2.51 0.92 20.32
CA ALA A 159 -2.70 0.18 19.08
C ALA A 159 -1.36 -0.09 18.40
N TYR A 160 -1.28 -1.14 17.60
CA TYR A 160 -0.18 -1.40 16.67
C TYR A 160 -0.68 -1.27 15.24
N ILE A 161 0.04 -0.55 14.40
CA ILE A 161 -0.40 -0.19 13.06
C ILE A 161 0.67 -0.58 12.05
N ALA A 162 0.29 -1.32 11.01
CA ALA A 162 1.18 -1.77 9.95
C ALA A 162 0.46 -1.87 8.60
N ASN A 163 1.18 -2.29 7.57
CA ASN A 163 0.65 -2.64 6.25
C ASN A 163 1.12 -4.03 5.82
N VAL A 164 0.37 -4.68 4.93
CA VAL A 164 0.79 -5.94 4.29
C VAL A 164 2.09 -5.75 3.53
N ILE A 165 2.18 -4.64 2.78
CA ILE A 165 3.36 -4.25 2.00
C ILE A 165 4.11 -3.15 2.76
N PRO A 166 5.40 -3.34 3.10
CA PRO A 166 6.14 -2.34 3.86
C PRO A 166 6.86 -1.28 3.01
N TRP A 167 6.75 -1.35 1.69
CA TRP A 167 7.34 -0.40 0.74
C TRP A 167 6.29 0.20 -0.17
N ARG A 168 6.42 1.47 -0.47
CA ARG A 168 5.46 2.18 -1.33
C ARG A 168 5.54 1.71 -2.78
N PRO A 169 4.42 1.27 -3.40
CA PRO A 169 4.38 1.01 -4.83
C PRO A 169 4.50 2.32 -5.63
N PRO A 170 5.23 2.34 -6.76
CA PRO A 170 5.36 3.51 -7.62
C PRO A 170 4.01 4.10 -8.01
N GLY A 171 3.86 5.43 -7.89
CA GLY A 171 2.60 6.12 -8.20
C GLY A 171 1.41 5.73 -7.32
N ASN A 172 1.64 5.09 -6.16
CA ASN A 172 0.58 4.52 -5.30
C ASN A 172 -0.32 3.52 -6.04
N ARG A 173 0.20 2.79 -7.03
CA ARG A 173 -0.55 1.72 -7.68
C ARG A 173 -0.87 0.59 -6.70
N THR A 174 -1.86 -0.19 -7.02
CA THR A 174 -2.11 -1.45 -6.28
C THR A 174 -0.90 -2.39 -6.42
N PRO A 175 -0.43 -3.01 -5.32
CA PRO A 175 0.59 -4.05 -5.36
C PRO A 175 0.18 -5.23 -6.25
N THR A 176 1.15 -5.82 -6.93
CA THR A 176 0.90 -7.05 -7.69
C THR A 176 0.67 -8.24 -6.75
N PRO A 177 0.00 -9.31 -7.22
CA PRO A 177 -0.13 -10.54 -6.44
C PRO A 177 1.22 -11.11 -5.99
N GLN A 178 2.24 -11.03 -6.84
CA GLN A 178 3.59 -11.49 -6.51
C GLN A 178 4.23 -10.65 -5.39
N GLU A 179 4.16 -9.31 -5.47
CA GLU A 179 4.66 -8.42 -4.41
C GLU A 179 3.96 -8.70 -3.08
N THR A 180 2.66 -8.94 -3.12
CA THR A 180 1.87 -9.31 -1.94
C THR A 180 2.32 -10.65 -1.35
N GLN A 181 2.53 -11.68 -2.18
CA GLN A 181 2.97 -13.00 -1.73
C GLN A 181 4.38 -12.98 -1.13
N ILE A 182 5.28 -12.16 -1.67
CA ILE A 182 6.64 -11.99 -1.13
C ILE A 182 6.60 -11.30 0.25
N CYS A 183 5.74 -10.31 0.43
CA CYS A 183 5.66 -9.54 1.69
C CYS A 183 4.80 -10.23 2.77
N LEU A 184 3.87 -11.10 2.38
CA LEU A 184 2.94 -11.76 3.30
C LEU A 184 3.61 -12.48 4.49
N PRO A 185 4.69 -13.25 4.34
CA PRO A 185 5.34 -13.90 5.47
C PRO A 185 5.82 -12.94 6.56
N PHE A 186 6.25 -11.74 6.19
CA PHE A 186 6.74 -10.74 7.14
C PHE A 186 5.61 -10.13 7.97
N ILE A 187 4.48 -9.77 7.36
CA ILE A 187 3.33 -9.26 8.12
C ILE A 187 2.71 -10.36 8.99
N GLN A 188 2.68 -11.61 8.53
CA GLN A 188 2.23 -12.74 9.35
C GLN A 188 3.12 -12.91 10.58
N ARG A 189 4.45 -12.86 10.41
CA ARG A 189 5.39 -12.91 11.53
C ARG A 189 5.25 -11.71 12.46
N GLN A 190 4.96 -10.53 11.93
CA GLN A 190 4.71 -9.34 12.71
C GLN A 190 3.46 -9.50 13.59
N ILE A 191 2.36 -10.06 13.04
CA ILE A 191 1.14 -10.37 13.81
C ILE A 191 1.44 -11.40 14.90
N GLU A 192 2.19 -12.45 14.59
CA GLU A 192 2.59 -13.47 15.56
C GLU A 192 3.42 -12.87 16.72
N LEU A 193 4.38 -11.98 16.42
CA LEU A 193 5.26 -11.37 17.42
C LEU A 193 4.56 -10.31 18.29
N VAL A 194 3.58 -9.57 17.74
CA VAL A 194 2.74 -8.63 18.48
C VAL A 194 1.72 -9.38 19.34
N ASP A 195 1.25 -10.52 18.87
CA ASP A 195 0.25 -11.38 19.48
C ASP A 195 -1.00 -10.62 19.99
N PRO A 196 -1.68 -9.84 19.13
CA PRO A 196 -2.82 -9.03 19.56
C PRO A 196 -4.04 -9.89 19.88
N ASP A 197 -4.95 -9.39 20.71
CA ASP A 197 -6.25 -10.04 20.93
C ASP A 197 -7.22 -9.87 19.75
N VAL A 198 -7.06 -8.75 19.03
CA VAL A 198 -7.91 -8.37 17.91
C VAL A 198 -7.07 -7.89 16.74
N LEU A 199 -7.26 -8.52 15.58
CA LEU A 199 -6.69 -8.09 14.31
C LEU A 199 -7.76 -7.35 13.50
N VAL A 200 -7.47 -6.13 13.05
CA VAL A 200 -8.37 -5.32 12.21
C VAL A 200 -7.74 -5.10 10.85
N THR A 201 -8.36 -5.62 9.80
CA THR A 201 -7.92 -5.38 8.43
C THR A 201 -8.63 -4.17 7.83
N LEU A 202 -7.85 -3.24 7.25
CA LEU A 202 -8.32 -1.96 6.71
C LEU A 202 -8.44 -2.03 5.19
N GLY A 203 -9.66 -2.25 4.69
CA GLY A 203 -9.97 -2.30 3.26
C GLY A 203 -9.85 -3.69 2.65
N ASN A 204 -10.24 -3.78 1.37
CA ASN A 204 -10.38 -5.06 0.68
C ASN A 204 -9.05 -5.81 0.49
N PRO A 205 -7.94 -5.17 0.04
CA PRO A 205 -6.70 -5.90 -0.22
C PRO A 205 -6.11 -6.56 1.03
N SER A 206 -5.99 -5.83 2.14
CA SER A 206 -5.49 -6.39 3.41
C SER A 206 -6.41 -7.50 3.93
N THR A 207 -7.73 -7.34 3.79
CA THR A 207 -8.72 -8.35 4.19
C THR A 207 -8.57 -9.64 3.38
N GLN A 208 -8.50 -9.54 2.06
CA GLN A 208 -8.35 -10.71 1.19
C GLN A 208 -7.02 -11.43 1.44
N THR A 209 -5.96 -10.67 1.63
CA THR A 209 -4.62 -11.23 1.85
C THR A 209 -4.49 -11.97 3.19
N LEU A 210 -4.98 -11.36 4.28
CA LEU A 210 -4.81 -11.92 5.62
C LEU A 210 -5.90 -12.92 6.01
N LEU A 211 -7.17 -12.65 5.64
CA LEU A 211 -8.28 -13.52 6.00
C LEU A 211 -8.62 -14.57 4.92
N GLY A 212 -7.88 -14.60 3.81
CA GLY A 212 -8.05 -15.62 2.76
C GLY A 212 -9.40 -15.58 2.05
N THR A 213 -10.17 -14.50 2.20
CA THR A 213 -11.50 -14.38 1.60
C THR A 213 -11.45 -13.86 0.17
N ARG A 214 -12.38 -14.30 -0.67
CA ARG A 214 -12.60 -13.74 -2.02
C ARG A 214 -13.74 -12.74 -2.05
N GLU A 215 -14.47 -12.58 -0.94
CA GLU A 215 -15.56 -11.63 -0.85
C GLU A 215 -15.06 -10.18 -0.79
N GLY A 216 -15.84 -9.25 -1.35
CA GLY A 216 -15.57 -7.83 -1.25
C GLY A 216 -15.86 -7.28 0.15
N ILE A 217 -15.24 -6.15 0.49
CA ILE A 217 -15.31 -5.51 1.80
C ILE A 217 -16.75 -5.27 2.28
N MET A 218 -17.69 -4.98 1.39
CA MET A 218 -19.10 -4.76 1.74
C MET A 218 -19.77 -5.99 2.36
N ARG A 219 -19.31 -7.19 2.02
CA ARG A 219 -19.84 -8.45 2.56
C ARG A 219 -19.06 -8.95 3.77
N THR A 220 -17.76 -8.62 3.84
CA THR A 220 -16.83 -9.14 4.85
C THR A 220 -16.79 -8.26 6.08
N ARG A 221 -16.93 -6.91 5.93
CA ARG A 221 -16.82 -5.96 7.04
C ARG A 221 -17.80 -6.24 8.18
N GLY A 222 -17.37 -5.94 9.39
CA GLY A 222 -18.19 -6.02 10.59
C GLY A 222 -18.53 -7.44 11.04
N LYS A 223 -18.02 -8.46 10.35
CA LYS A 223 -18.16 -9.86 10.74
C LYS A 223 -16.88 -10.34 11.40
N TRP A 224 -17.03 -10.92 12.57
CA TRP A 224 -15.92 -11.56 13.25
C TRP A 224 -15.52 -12.85 12.55
N GLN A 225 -14.22 -13.06 12.43
CA GLN A 225 -13.60 -14.29 11.89
C GLN A 225 -12.47 -14.69 12.84
N ASP A 226 -12.15 -15.96 12.83
CA ASP A 226 -10.98 -16.47 13.51
C ASP A 226 -9.75 -16.32 12.61
N TYR A 227 -8.65 -15.87 13.19
CA TYR A 227 -7.36 -15.76 12.54
C TYR A 227 -6.32 -16.58 13.31
N ASP A 228 -5.70 -17.54 12.62
CA ASP A 228 -4.62 -18.33 13.19
C ASP A 228 -3.29 -17.57 13.03
N THR A 229 -2.66 -17.23 14.16
CA THR A 229 -1.36 -16.56 14.19
C THR A 229 -0.18 -17.53 14.01
N GLY A 230 -0.45 -18.83 14.05
CA GLY A 230 0.56 -19.89 14.12
C GLY A 230 0.87 -20.33 15.56
N THR A 231 0.56 -19.51 16.56
CA THR A 231 0.69 -19.81 18.00
C THR A 231 -0.63 -19.94 18.70
N ARG A 232 -1.61 -19.14 18.31
CA ARG A 232 -2.99 -19.19 18.81
C ARG A 232 -3.98 -18.63 17.80
N THR A 233 -5.25 -18.90 18.02
CA THR A 233 -6.35 -18.29 17.27
C THR A 233 -6.79 -16.98 17.95
N ILE A 234 -6.87 -15.89 17.17
CA ILE A 234 -7.34 -14.57 17.62
C ILE A 234 -8.56 -14.14 16.83
N ARG A 235 -9.28 -13.15 17.34
CA ARG A 235 -10.44 -12.57 16.63
C ARG A 235 -9.98 -11.57 15.59
N ALA A 236 -10.51 -11.66 14.37
CA ALA A 236 -10.24 -10.72 13.29
C ALA A 236 -11.53 -10.07 12.79
N LEU A 237 -11.45 -8.80 12.39
CA LEU A 237 -12.57 -8.05 11.84
C LEU A 237 -12.08 -7.16 10.69
N ALA A 238 -12.78 -7.23 9.56
CA ALA A 238 -12.54 -6.34 8.43
C ALA A 238 -13.38 -5.06 8.54
N THR A 239 -12.79 -3.91 8.20
CA THR A 239 -13.51 -2.64 8.07
C THR A 239 -13.03 -1.86 6.86
N PHE A 240 -13.64 -0.71 6.57
CA PHE A 240 -13.24 0.13 5.45
C PHE A 240 -11.88 0.77 5.66
N HIS A 241 -11.11 0.88 4.57
CA HIS A 241 -9.89 1.68 4.60
C HIS A 241 -10.20 3.17 4.77
N PRO A 242 -9.49 3.91 5.65
CA PRO A 242 -9.78 5.33 5.87
C PRO A 242 -9.75 6.18 4.59
N ALA A 243 -8.85 5.89 3.63
CA ALA A 243 -8.82 6.57 2.35
C ALA A 243 -10.12 6.38 1.53
N TYR A 244 -10.77 5.21 1.64
CA TYR A 244 -12.07 4.98 1.02
C TYR A 244 -13.16 5.84 1.69
N LEU A 245 -13.14 5.96 3.02
CA LEU A 245 -14.11 6.78 3.77
C LEU A 245 -13.93 8.30 3.53
N LEU A 246 -12.74 8.74 3.12
CA LEU A 246 -12.51 10.11 2.67
C LEU A 246 -13.16 10.38 1.31
N ARG A 247 -13.10 9.41 0.39
CA ARG A 247 -13.74 9.52 -0.94
C ARG A 247 -15.25 9.28 -0.90
N SER A 248 -15.71 8.46 0.04
CA SER A 248 -17.12 8.04 0.16
C SER A 248 -17.61 8.18 1.60
N PRO A 249 -17.88 9.42 2.09
CA PRO A 249 -18.20 9.69 3.49
C PRO A 249 -19.48 9.01 4.01
N SER A 250 -20.42 8.65 3.13
CA SER A 250 -21.65 7.93 3.49
C SER A 250 -21.42 6.61 4.22
N TYR A 251 -20.27 5.96 3.96
CA TYR A 251 -19.90 4.70 4.62
C TYR A 251 -19.32 4.86 6.03
N LYS A 252 -19.07 6.09 6.51
CA LYS A 252 -18.56 6.33 7.87
C LYS A 252 -19.48 5.77 8.95
N ARG A 253 -20.80 5.80 8.74
CA ARG A 253 -21.77 5.20 9.67
C ARG A 253 -21.54 3.70 9.83
N MET A 254 -21.23 3.00 8.76
CA MET A 254 -20.97 1.56 8.80
C MET A 254 -19.62 1.26 9.47
N ALA A 255 -18.58 2.04 9.15
CA ALA A 255 -17.29 1.94 9.84
C ALA A 255 -17.42 2.20 11.36
N TRP A 256 -18.29 3.12 11.76
CA TRP A 256 -18.59 3.37 13.17
C TRP A 256 -19.19 2.15 13.87
N GLN A 257 -20.09 1.41 13.20
CA GLN A 257 -20.63 0.17 13.73
C GLN A 257 -19.53 -0.88 13.96
N ASP A 258 -18.57 -0.99 13.02
CA ASP A 258 -17.42 -1.90 13.16
C ASP A 258 -16.55 -1.51 14.36
N LEU A 259 -16.23 -0.22 14.50
CA LEU A 259 -15.43 0.28 15.61
C LEU A 259 -16.07 0.01 16.96
N ARG A 260 -17.39 0.18 17.08
CA ARG A 260 -18.14 -0.15 18.31
C ARG A 260 -18.06 -1.65 18.65
N ALA A 261 -18.12 -2.53 17.63
CA ALA A 261 -17.95 -3.95 17.84
C ALA A 261 -16.54 -4.30 18.32
N ILE A 262 -15.52 -3.61 17.78
CA ILE A 262 -14.11 -3.73 18.21
C ILE A 262 -13.96 -3.28 19.67
N ALA A 263 -14.49 -2.11 20.05
CA ALA A 263 -14.41 -1.59 21.41
C ALA A 263 -15.01 -2.58 22.42
N LYS A 264 -16.21 -3.09 22.12
CA LYS A 264 -16.87 -4.10 22.98
C LYS A 264 -16.02 -5.37 23.14
N ALA A 265 -15.41 -5.86 22.08
CA ALA A 265 -14.58 -7.07 22.13
C ALA A 265 -13.31 -6.88 22.99
N LEU A 266 -12.73 -5.67 23.00
CA LEU A 266 -11.58 -5.35 23.85
C LEU A 266 -11.95 -5.24 25.34
N GLU A 267 -13.15 -4.74 25.67
CA GLU A 267 -13.67 -4.64 27.02
C GLU A 267 -13.94 -6.02 27.61
N GLU A 268 -14.58 -6.93 26.87
CA GLU A 268 -14.92 -8.30 27.30
C GLU A 268 -13.68 -9.09 27.76
N LYS A 269 -12.53 -8.94 27.06
CA LYS A 269 -11.28 -9.61 27.43
C LYS A 269 -10.51 -8.96 28.59
N THR A 270 -10.89 -7.76 29.02
CA THR A 270 -10.28 -7.12 30.19
C THR A 270 -10.92 -7.60 31.49
N SER A 271 -12.14 -8.16 31.39
CA SER A 271 -12.94 -8.62 32.53
C SER A 271 -12.81 -10.12 32.81
N SER A 272 -12.04 -10.85 32.00
CA SER A 272 -11.74 -12.28 32.12
C SER A 272 -10.30 -12.50 32.57
#